data_4770999cc9acd91e5a67c5947835b454
#
_entry.id   4770999cc9acd91e5a67c5947835b454
#
_cell.length_a   1.000
_cell.length_b   1.000
_cell.length_c   1.000
_cell.angle_alpha   90.00
_cell.angle_beta   90.00
_cell.angle_gamma   90.00
#
_symmetry.space_group_name_H-M   'P 1'
#
loop_
_entity.id
_entity.type
_entity.pdbx_description
1 polymer ?
#
loop_
_entity_poly.entity_id
_entity_poly.type
_entity_poly.pdbx_seq_one_letter_code
_entity_poly.pdbx_strand_id
1 'polypeptide(L)'
;MDVDLGLENTYIKHTALTYIDGNLGILRYRGYDINEVVNKLSFMETAYLMIYGEIPDYKELETFKSYVSDGILPERIFSMIDTFPNGDPLSMASSVFASLAIDNTMKWSANENKKNAGKIIGLSFNIFANIYLHIKGKDMHNIDLKDPVRALLKVTNKNNEKNAKALEAAMILYMDHEIPASTTAALVTASTLSDMLSSLSSAMNALKGPLHGGAAENAFLEFIDIGSPENVRPWFEEHIIKNKERLIGFGHRVYRTYDPRIKKFRELSLLLCDERNKRILDTALELEKVALDYFKEKRIYPNTDFFSGLLFNELGFEHWFFTSLFALSRVTGILAHIIEYNENEQRLIRPRAIYNGINERFIEK
;
A
#
# COMPACT_ATOMS: atom_id res chain seq x y z
N MET A 1 27.72 -10.61 20.00
CA MET A 1 26.35 -10.55 19.45
C MET A 1 26.34 -9.45 18.42
N ASP A 2 25.95 -9.76 17.22
CA ASP A 2 25.87 -8.76 16.14
C ASP A 2 24.48 -8.13 16.14
N VAL A 3 24.40 -6.85 15.73
CA VAL A 3 23.14 -6.14 15.58
C VAL A 3 22.61 -6.42 14.17
N ASP A 4 21.39 -6.99 14.07
CA ASP A 4 20.70 -7.14 12.78
C ASP A 4 20.04 -5.79 12.41
N LEU A 5 20.81 -4.94 11.71
CA LEU A 5 20.35 -3.63 11.30
C LEU A 5 19.23 -3.75 10.27
N GLY A 6 18.08 -3.16 10.59
CA GLY A 6 16.90 -3.20 9.73
C GLY A 6 16.13 -4.52 9.79
N LEU A 7 16.50 -5.45 10.67
CA LEU A 7 15.84 -6.75 10.88
C LEU A 7 15.71 -7.61 9.62
N GLU A 8 16.68 -7.51 8.69
CA GLU A 8 16.60 -8.17 7.36
C GLU A 8 16.54 -9.69 7.44
N ASN A 9 17.18 -10.27 8.45
CA ASN A 9 17.26 -11.71 8.66
C ASN A 9 16.44 -12.20 9.87
N THR A 10 15.56 -11.34 10.37
CA THR A 10 14.79 -11.62 11.59
C THR A 10 13.35 -11.95 11.23
N TYR A 11 12.94 -13.17 11.55
CA TYR A 11 11.54 -13.61 11.42
C TYR A 11 10.81 -13.33 12.74
N ILE A 12 9.70 -12.59 12.69
CA ILE A 12 8.93 -12.20 13.89
C ILE A 12 7.62 -12.95 14.03
N LYS A 13 7.20 -13.70 13.02
CA LYS A 13 5.99 -14.53 13.04
C LYS A 13 6.01 -15.60 11.94
N HIS A 14 5.16 -16.62 12.10
CA HIS A 14 4.74 -17.48 10.99
C HIS A 14 3.58 -16.82 10.25
N THR A 15 3.40 -17.14 8.98
CA THR A 15 2.28 -16.63 8.19
C THR A 15 1.80 -17.64 7.17
N ALA A 16 0.48 -17.72 7.01
CA ALA A 16 -0.19 -18.42 5.92
C ALA A 16 -0.81 -17.44 4.91
N LEU A 17 -0.53 -16.12 5.04
CA LEU A 17 -1.13 -15.08 4.20
C LEU A 17 -0.46 -14.96 2.85
N THR A 18 0.84 -14.71 2.87
CA THR A 18 1.61 -14.42 1.66
C THR A 18 2.90 -15.22 1.64
N TYR A 19 3.13 -15.90 0.51
CA TYR A 19 4.39 -16.56 0.20
C TYR A 19 5.12 -15.80 -0.90
N ILE A 20 6.41 -15.53 -0.67
CA ILE A 20 7.29 -14.89 -1.65
C ILE A 20 8.54 -15.75 -1.87
N ASP A 21 8.86 -16.02 -3.14
CA ASP A 21 10.18 -16.49 -3.54
C ASP A 21 10.83 -15.41 -4.41
N GLY A 22 11.74 -14.67 -3.82
CA GLY A 22 12.41 -13.56 -4.50
C GLY A 22 13.35 -14.00 -5.62
N ASN A 23 13.86 -15.23 -5.62
CA ASN A 23 14.74 -15.77 -6.66
C ASN A 23 13.94 -16.23 -7.88
N LEU A 24 12.78 -16.82 -7.64
CA LEU A 24 11.89 -17.32 -8.70
C LEU A 24 10.88 -16.28 -9.18
N GLY A 25 10.73 -15.14 -8.49
CA GLY A 25 9.73 -14.12 -8.80
C GLY A 25 8.31 -14.61 -8.56
N ILE A 26 8.10 -15.33 -7.44
CA ILE A 26 6.80 -15.88 -7.06
C ILE A 26 6.19 -15.03 -5.95
N LEU A 27 4.90 -14.74 -6.11
CA LEU A 27 4.03 -14.16 -5.07
C LEU A 27 2.72 -14.95 -5.04
N ARG A 28 2.33 -15.40 -3.86
CA ARG A 28 1.05 -16.10 -3.64
C ARG A 28 0.31 -15.52 -2.46
N TYR A 29 -1.00 -15.35 -2.61
CA TYR A 29 -1.93 -15.04 -1.52
C TYR A 29 -2.67 -16.29 -1.11
N ARG A 30 -2.53 -16.71 0.15
CA ARG A 30 -3.16 -17.94 0.68
C ARG A 30 -2.91 -19.18 -0.21
N GLY A 31 -1.73 -19.25 -0.86
CA GLY A 31 -1.35 -20.34 -1.75
C GLY A 31 -1.71 -20.13 -3.23
N TYR A 32 -2.59 -19.18 -3.56
CA TYR A 32 -2.97 -18.87 -4.94
C TYR A 32 -1.96 -17.91 -5.58
N ASP A 33 -1.54 -18.21 -6.82
CA ASP A 33 -0.63 -17.33 -7.58
C ASP A 33 -1.26 -15.96 -7.81
N ILE A 34 -0.48 -14.89 -7.64
CA ILE A 34 -0.97 -13.50 -7.74
C ILE A 34 -1.59 -13.20 -9.12
N ASN A 35 -1.06 -13.81 -10.20
CA ASN A 35 -1.60 -13.64 -11.54
C ASN A 35 -2.98 -14.33 -11.70
N GLU A 36 -3.21 -15.43 -10.99
CA GLU A 36 -4.53 -16.04 -10.97
C GLU A 36 -5.51 -15.20 -10.16
N VAL A 37 -5.09 -14.75 -8.96
CA VAL A 37 -5.92 -13.91 -8.08
C VAL A 37 -6.37 -12.66 -8.82
N VAL A 38 -5.44 -11.87 -9.39
CA VAL A 38 -5.77 -10.59 -10.04
C VAL A 38 -6.63 -10.73 -11.30
N ASN A 39 -6.61 -11.88 -11.96
CA ASN A 39 -7.39 -12.11 -13.17
C ASN A 39 -8.73 -12.81 -12.93
N LYS A 40 -8.94 -13.44 -11.78
CA LYS A 40 -10.12 -14.28 -11.51
C LYS A 40 -10.98 -13.80 -10.35
N LEU A 41 -10.43 -13.05 -9.40
CA LEU A 41 -11.13 -12.58 -8.22
C LEU A 41 -11.33 -11.06 -8.26
N SER A 42 -12.44 -10.59 -7.72
CA SER A 42 -12.67 -9.18 -7.40
C SER A 42 -11.86 -8.76 -6.17
N PHE A 43 -11.79 -7.45 -5.92
CA PHE A 43 -11.20 -6.92 -4.69
C PHE A 43 -11.86 -7.49 -3.43
N MET A 44 -13.20 -7.58 -3.43
CA MET A 44 -13.95 -8.07 -2.27
C MET A 44 -13.73 -9.55 -2.01
N GLU A 45 -13.65 -10.38 -3.05
CA GLU A 45 -13.34 -11.81 -2.92
C GLU A 45 -11.90 -12.00 -2.45
N THR A 46 -10.96 -11.20 -2.96
CA THR A 46 -9.56 -11.24 -2.53
C THR A 46 -9.41 -10.77 -1.07
N ALA A 47 -10.14 -9.71 -0.67
CA ALA A 47 -10.14 -9.24 0.71
C ALA A 47 -10.71 -10.31 1.67
N TYR A 48 -11.79 -10.97 1.27
CA TYR A 48 -12.34 -12.10 2.03
C TYR A 48 -11.30 -13.23 2.14
N LEU A 49 -10.70 -13.64 1.02
CA LEU A 49 -9.66 -14.67 0.99
C LEU A 49 -8.52 -14.37 1.98
N MET A 50 -8.05 -13.13 2.00
CA MET A 50 -6.97 -12.72 2.92
C MET A 50 -7.39 -12.80 4.40
N ILE A 51 -8.61 -12.37 4.74
CA ILE A 51 -9.11 -12.31 6.11
C ILE A 51 -9.55 -13.70 6.62
N TYR A 52 -10.23 -14.49 5.77
CA TYR A 52 -10.86 -15.75 6.19
C TYR A 52 -10.04 -16.99 5.82
N GLY A 53 -9.21 -16.91 4.79
CA GLY A 53 -8.30 -17.99 4.37
C GLY A 53 -8.79 -18.80 3.17
N GLU A 54 -10.05 -18.68 2.77
CA GLU A 54 -10.67 -19.42 1.68
C GLU A 54 -11.38 -18.47 0.71
N ILE A 55 -11.57 -18.89 -0.53
CA ILE A 55 -12.38 -18.15 -1.51
C ILE A 55 -13.86 -18.24 -1.08
N PRO A 56 -14.58 -17.09 -0.97
CA PRO A 56 -15.94 -17.09 -0.46
C PRO A 56 -16.93 -17.77 -1.42
N ASP A 57 -17.92 -18.42 -0.85
CA ASP A 57 -19.16 -18.67 -1.58
C ASP A 57 -20.00 -17.38 -1.71
N TYR A 58 -21.12 -17.45 -2.46
CA TYR A 58 -21.97 -16.28 -2.67
C TYR A 58 -22.50 -15.67 -1.37
N LYS A 59 -22.94 -16.50 -0.42
CA LYS A 59 -23.52 -16.05 0.86
C LYS A 59 -22.47 -15.43 1.77
N GLU A 60 -21.31 -16.03 1.82
CA GLU A 60 -20.15 -15.52 2.57
C GLU A 60 -19.70 -14.17 2.04
N LEU A 61 -19.59 -14.04 0.70
CA LEU A 61 -19.25 -12.79 0.04
C LEU A 61 -20.27 -11.68 0.35
N GLU A 62 -21.56 -11.96 0.23
CA GLU A 62 -22.61 -10.96 0.53
C GLU A 62 -22.60 -10.56 2.02
N THR A 63 -22.34 -11.50 2.92
CA THR A 63 -22.17 -11.22 4.35
C THR A 63 -20.96 -10.31 4.58
N PHE A 64 -19.82 -10.60 3.96
CA PHE A 64 -18.62 -9.77 4.08
C PHE A 64 -18.83 -8.36 3.49
N LYS A 65 -19.48 -8.27 2.34
CA LYS A 65 -19.87 -6.96 1.75
C LYS A 65 -20.74 -6.14 2.70
N SER A 66 -21.64 -6.79 3.45
CA SER A 66 -22.43 -6.07 4.45
C SER A 66 -21.55 -5.48 5.56
N TYR A 67 -20.54 -6.21 6.03
CA TYR A 67 -19.59 -5.68 7.01
C TYR A 67 -18.78 -4.49 6.48
N VAL A 68 -18.34 -4.55 5.22
CA VAL A 68 -17.65 -3.41 4.57
C VAL A 68 -18.61 -2.22 4.45
N SER A 69 -19.88 -2.46 4.11
CA SER A 69 -20.91 -1.41 3.98
C SER A 69 -21.21 -0.71 5.30
N ASP A 70 -20.95 -1.34 6.46
CA ASP A 70 -21.08 -0.76 7.79
C ASP A 70 -19.93 0.24 8.11
N GLY A 71 -18.97 0.42 7.21
CA GLY A 71 -17.82 1.32 7.37
C GLY A 71 -18.13 2.79 7.15
N ILE A 72 -19.17 3.32 7.82
CA ILE A 72 -19.68 4.69 7.71
C ILE A 72 -18.94 5.61 8.67
N LEU A 73 -18.42 6.75 8.17
CA LEU A 73 -17.81 7.79 9.00
C LEU A 73 -18.87 8.58 9.75
N PRO A 74 -18.73 8.76 11.07
CA PRO A 74 -19.58 9.65 11.82
C PRO A 74 -19.31 11.12 11.50
N GLU A 75 -20.31 12.00 11.68
CA GLU A 75 -20.25 13.43 11.32
C GLU A 75 -19.03 14.15 11.92
N ARG A 76 -18.64 13.83 13.15
CA ARG A 76 -17.46 14.40 13.79
C ARG A 76 -16.14 14.19 13.02
N ILE A 77 -16.05 13.14 12.19
CA ILE A 77 -14.86 12.87 11.38
C ILE A 77 -14.80 13.81 10.19
N PHE A 78 -15.93 14.13 9.53
CA PHE A 78 -15.96 15.15 8.49
C PHE A 78 -15.54 16.51 9.04
N SER A 79 -16.12 16.91 10.19
CA SER A 79 -15.72 18.14 10.89
C SER A 79 -14.24 18.16 11.24
N MET A 80 -13.67 17.02 11.65
CA MET A 80 -12.25 16.89 11.94
C MET A 80 -11.39 17.06 10.68
N ILE A 81 -11.73 16.38 9.59
CA ILE A 81 -11.01 16.46 8.31
C ILE A 81 -11.04 17.90 7.79
N ASP A 82 -12.17 18.60 7.92
CA ASP A 82 -12.34 19.98 7.48
C ASP A 82 -11.38 20.96 8.18
N THR A 83 -10.93 20.63 9.39
CA THR A 83 -9.91 21.42 10.12
C THR A 83 -8.47 21.16 9.68
N PHE A 84 -8.21 20.13 8.90
CA PHE A 84 -6.85 19.83 8.48
C PHE A 84 -6.36 20.84 7.44
N PRO A 85 -5.10 21.29 7.54
CA PRO A 85 -4.48 22.01 6.45
C PRO A 85 -4.27 21.07 5.26
N ASN A 86 -4.21 21.60 4.05
CA ASN A 86 -3.75 20.82 2.91
C ASN A 86 -2.31 20.36 3.15
N GLY A 87 -2.11 19.04 3.12
CA GLY A 87 -0.82 18.45 3.46
C GLY A 87 -0.78 16.95 3.16
N ASP A 88 0.04 16.23 3.89
CA ASP A 88 0.26 14.79 3.68
C ASP A 88 -0.99 13.94 3.99
N PRO A 89 -1.57 13.26 2.98
CA PRO A 89 -2.80 12.49 3.15
C PRO A 89 -2.68 11.32 4.14
N LEU A 90 -1.49 10.73 4.27
CA LEU A 90 -1.28 9.61 5.20
C LEU A 90 -1.24 10.07 6.65
N SER A 91 -0.74 11.28 6.92
CA SER A 91 -0.83 11.90 8.24
C SER A 91 -2.28 12.20 8.62
N MET A 92 -3.08 12.69 7.67
CA MET A 92 -4.52 12.88 7.87
C MET A 92 -5.20 11.54 8.17
N ALA A 93 -4.96 10.50 7.35
CA ALA A 93 -5.53 9.18 7.55
C ALA A 93 -5.13 8.58 8.90
N SER A 94 -3.86 8.68 9.29
CA SER A 94 -3.37 8.25 10.61
C SER A 94 -4.13 8.93 11.75
N SER A 95 -4.36 10.24 11.65
CA SER A 95 -5.10 11.04 12.64
C SER A 95 -6.56 10.60 12.73
N VAL A 96 -7.20 10.34 11.59
CA VAL A 96 -8.58 9.86 11.54
C VAL A 96 -8.70 8.45 12.15
N PHE A 97 -7.79 7.52 11.83
CA PHE A 97 -7.78 6.20 12.45
C PHE A 97 -7.64 6.30 13.97
N ALA A 98 -6.71 7.11 14.46
CA ALA A 98 -6.52 7.33 15.90
C ALA A 98 -7.76 7.96 16.55
N SER A 99 -8.43 8.91 15.88
CA SER A 99 -9.68 9.51 16.37
C SER A 99 -10.83 8.50 16.44
N LEU A 100 -10.95 7.61 15.47
CA LEU A 100 -11.96 6.55 15.48
C LEU A 100 -11.71 5.53 16.60
N ALA A 101 -10.44 5.29 16.97
CA ALA A 101 -10.08 4.40 18.07
C ALA A 101 -10.53 4.92 19.45
N ILE A 102 -10.73 6.24 19.61
CA ILE A 102 -11.21 6.86 20.86
C ILE A 102 -12.55 6.27 21.32
N ASP A 103 -13.44 5.94 20.39
CA ASP A 103 -14.76 5.37 20.72
C ASP A 103 -14.67 3.95 21.32
N ASN A 104 -13.51 3.31 21.23
CA ASN A 104 -13.20 2.00 21.80
C ASN A 104 -14.25 0.90 21.43
N THR A 105 -14.89 1.04 20.27
CA THR A 105 -15.97 0.17 19.80
C THR A 105 -15.47 -1.11 19.15
N MET A 106 -14.18 -1.17 18.81
CA MET A 106 -13.55 -2.30 18.10
C MET A 106 -12.42 -2.91 18.92
N LYS A 107 -12.73 -3.25 20.20
CA LYS A 107 -11.81 -3.99 21.04
C LYS A 107 -11.48 -5.33 20.43
N TRP A 108 -10.27 -5.82 20.72
CA TRP A 108 -9.84 -7.14 20.30
C TRP A 108 -10.81 -8.22 20.81
N SER A 109 -11.35 -9.02 19.91
CA SER A 109 -12.26 -10.12 20.17
C SER A 109 -12.16 -11.19 19.09
N ALA A 110 -11.77 -12.40 19.44
CA ALA A 110 -11.60 -13.50 18.48
C ALA A 110 -12.86 -13.72 17.60
N ASN A 111 -14.06 -13.49 18.14
CA ASN A 111 -15.31 -13.70 17.40
C ASN A 111 -15.70 -12.54 16.47
N GLU A 112 -15.22 -11.31 16.74
CA GLU A 112 -15.63 -10.11 16.02
C GLU A 112 -14.53 -9.54 15.11
N ASN A 113 -13.29 -10.01 15.23
CA ASN A 113 -12.14 -9.41 14.55
C ASN A 113 -12.29 -9.40 13.02
N LYS A 114 -12.75 -10.50 12.43
CA LYS A 114 -12.93 -10.61 10.97
C LYS A 114 -14.06 -9.71 10.46
N LYS A 115 -15.15 -9.59 11.23
CA LYS A 115 -16.24 -8.64 10.96
C LYS A 115 -15.75 -7.20 11.10
N ASN A 116 -15.02 -6.89 12.18
CA ASN A 116 -14.42 -5.58 12.40
C ASN A 116 -13.44 -5.22 11.29
N ALA A 117 -12.64 -6.17 10.80
CA ALA A 117 -11.76 -5.95 9.65
C ALA A 117 -12.56 -5.54 8.39
N GLY A 118 -13.67 -6.22 8.09
CA GLY A 118 -14.57 -5.81 7.01
C GLY A 118 -15.05 -4.37 7.16
N LYS A 119 -15.56 -4.01 8.34
CA LYS A 119 -15.98 -2.64 8.64
C LYS A 119 -14.85 -1.63 8.51
N ILE A 120 -13.64 -1.95 8.98
CA ILE A 120 -12.46 -1.07 8.89
C ILE A 120 -12.02 -0.90 7.43
N ILE A 121 -12.13 -1.91 6.58
CA ILE A 121 -11.91 -1.76 5.13
C ILE A 121 -12.85 -0.70 4.56
N GLY A 122 -14.15 -0.76 4.87
CA GLY A 122 -15.12 0.25 4.45
C GLY A 122 -14.81 1.65 4.99
N LEU A 123 -14.49 1.77 6.28
CA LEU A 123 -14.03 3.01 6.90
C LEU A 123 -12.82 3.57 6.14
N SER A 124 -11.86 2.72 5.75
CA SER A 124 -10.65 3.15 5.05
C SER A 124 -10.96 3.74 3.68
N PHE A 125 -11.87 3.13 2.91
CA PHE A 125 -12.33 3.72 1.65
C PHE A 125 -12.96 5.10 1.85
N ASN A 126 -13.82 5.25 2.86
CA ASN A 126 -14.41 6.53 3.20
C ASN A 126 -13.36 7.56 3.66
N ILE A 127 -12.40 7.17 4.50
CA ILE A 127 -11.32 8.06 4.97
C ILE A 127 -10.53 8.61 3.78
N PHE A 128 -10.00 7.73 2.93
CA PHE A 128 -9.15 8.16 1.82
C PHE A 128 -9.91 8.94 0.75
N ALA A 129 -11.17 8.55 0.44
CA ALA A 129 -12.03 9.31 -0.45
C ALA A 129 -12.26 10.74 0.06
N ASN A 130 -12.57 10.90 1.35
CA ASN A 130 -12.87 12.20 1.93
C ASN A 130 -11.61 13.08 2.13
N ILE A 131 -10.46 12.50 2.41
CA ILE A 131 -9.18 13.24 2.39
C ILE A 131 -8.90 13.75 0.97
N TYR A 132 -9.12 12.94 -0.06
CA TYR A 132 -8.97 13.40 -1.45
C TYR A 132 -9.94 14.54 -1.78
N LEU A 133 -11.22 14.39 -1.43
CA LEU A 133 -12.24 15.41 -1.65
C LEU A 133 -11.91 16.72 -0.91
N HIS A 134 -11.49 16.63 0.35
CA HIS A 134 -11.08 17.80 1.16
C HIS A 134 -9.92 18.57 0.51
N ILE A 135 -8.83 17.89 0.14
CA ILE A 135 -7.67 18.53 -0.50
C ILE A 135 -8.04 19.14 -1.87
N LYS A 136 -9.01 18.56 -2.58
CA LYS A 136 -9.55 19.09 -3.84
C LYS A 136 -10.61 20.18 -3.62
N GLY A 137 -10.93 20.58 -2.41
CA GLY A 137 -11.97 21.58 -2.09
C GLY A 137 -13.38 21.14 -2.53
N LYS A 138 -13.68 19.83 -2.44
CA LYS A 138 -15.00 19.26 -2.79
C LYS A 138 -15.75 18.83 -1.53
N ASP A 139 -17.08 18.75 -1.66
CA ASP A 139 -17.95 18.30 -0.57
C ASP A 139 -17.65 16.88 -0.12
N MET A 140 -17.42 16.70 1.17
CA MET A 140 -17.17 15.41 1.80
C MET A 140 -18.48 14.68 2.11
N HIS A 141 -18.49 13.35 1.92
CA HIS A 141 -19.65 12.49 2.19
C HIS A 141 -19.23 11.03 2.29
N ASN A 142 -20.04 10.21 2.95
CA ASN A 142 -19.85 8.76 2.90
C ASN A 142 -20.10 8.25 1.47
N ILE A 143 -19.13 7.57 0.88
CA ILE A 143 -19.22 7.00 -0.46
C ILE A 143 -20.04 5.68 -0.44
N ASP A 144 -20.55 5.26 -1.60
CA ASP A 144 -21.31 4.00 -1.72
C ASP A 144 -20.39 2.77 -1.60
N LEU A 145 -20.40 2.13 -0.45
CA LEU A 145 -19.56 0.99 -0.13
C LEU A 145 -20.08 -0.36 -0.69
N LYS A 146 -21.17 -0.38 -1.46
CA LYS A 146 -21.60 -1.60 -2.18
C LYS A 146 -20.58 -2.02 -3.23
N ASP A 147 -19.92 -1.03 -3.85
CA ASP A 147 -18.76 -1.20 -4.72
C ASP A 147 -17.73 -0.14 -4.35
N PRO A 148 -16.90 -0.37 -3.31
CA PRO A 148 -16.02 0.64 -2.75
C PRO A 148 -14.92 1.09 -3.73
N VAL A 149 -14.44 0.19 -4.61
CA VAL A 149 -13.43 0.53 -5.62
C VAL A 149 -14.00 1.50 -6.66
N ARG A 150 -15.19 1.21 -7.15
CA ARG A 150 -15.89 2.09 -8.10
C ARG A 150 -16.30 3.41 -7.45
N ALA A 151 -16.71 3.37 -6.19
CA ALA A 151 -17.06 4.58 -5.44
C ALA A 151 -15.84 5.49 -5.22
N LEU A 152 -14.69 4.93 -4.88
CA LEU A 152 -13.43 5.68 -4.82
C LEU A 152 -13.08 6.32 -6.17
N LEU A 153 -13.24 5.59 -7.27
CA LEU A 153 -12.94 6.12 -8.60
C LEU A 153 -13.86 7.29 -9.01
N LYS A 154 -15.08 7.37 -8.48
CA LYS A 154 -16.00 8.49 -8.75
C LYS A 154 -15.43 9.84 -8.30
N VAL A 155 -14.55 9.90 -7.29
CA VAL A 155 -13.97 11.16 -6.82
C VAL A 155 -13.11 11.86 -7.89
N THR A 156 -12.58 11.09 -8.87
CA THR A 156 -11.76 11.58 -9.98
C THR A 156 -12.56 11.90 -11.25
N ASN A 157 -13.87 11.60 -11.28
CA ASN A 157 -14.73 11.67 -12.48
C ASN A 157 -14.31 10.73 -13.63
N LYS A 158 -13.48 9.72 -13.36
CA LYS A 158 -12.99 8.73 -14.34
C LYS A 158 -13.73 7.38 -14.23
N ASN A 159 -14.92 7.36 -13.63
CA ASN A 159 -15.67 6.14 -13.35
C ASN A 159 -16.30 5.54 -14.63
N ASN A 160 -15.63 4.57 -15.21
CA ASN A 160 -16.13 3.66 -16.24
C ASN A 160 -15.65 2.24 -15.93
N GLU A 161 -16.20 1.24 -16.63
CA GLU A 161 -15.93 -0.18 -16.39
C GLU A 161 -14.45 -0.54 -16.55
N LYS A 162 -13.79 -0.01 -17.58
CA LYS A 162 -12.37 -0.26 -17.85
C LYS A 162 -11.48 0.27 -16.73
N ASN A 163 -11.73 1.48 -16.28
CA ASN A 163 -10.98 2.13 -15.22
C ASN A 163 -11.24 1.47 -13.85
N ALA A 164 -12.49 1.06 -13.58
CA ALA A 164 -12.82 0.36 -12.34
C ALA A 164 -12.07 -0.98 -12.23
N LYS A 165 -12.05 -1.77 -13.30
CA LYS A 165 -11.27 -3.01 -13.35
C LYS A 165 -9.77 -2.79 -13.20
N ALA A 166 -9.25 -1.70 -13.75
CA ALA A 166 -7.82 -1.39 -13.63
C ALA A 166 -7.44 -0.95 -12.19
N LEU A 167 -8.27 -0.14 -11.54
CA LEU A 167 -8.06 0.23 -10.13
C LEU A 167 -8.19 -1.00 -9.24
N GLU A 168 -9.19 -1.84 -9.46
CA GLU A 168 -9.38 -3.10 -8.73
C GLU A 168 -8.16 -4.01 -8.83
N ALA A 169 -7.63 -4.23 -10.03
CA ALA A 169 -6.43 -5.01 -10.24
C ALA A 169 -5.21 -4.41 -9.51
N ALA A 170 -5.01 -3.10 -9.56
CA ALA A 170 -3.95 -2.42 -8.83
C ALA A 170 -4.08 -2.62 -7.31
N MET A 171 -5.28 -2.50 -6.77
CA MET A 171 -5.55 -2.69 -5.35
C MET A 171 -5.32 -4.14 -4.91
N ILE A 172 -5.67 -5.13 -5.73
CA ILE A 172 -5.37 -6.54 -5.47
C ILE A 172 -3.85 -6.77 -5.44
N LEU A 173 -3.12 -6.26 -6.43
CA LEU A 173 -1.66 -6.42 -6.52
C LEU A 173 -0.89 -5.77 -5.35
N TYR A 174 -1.44 -4.72 -4.75
CA TYR A 174 -0.86 -4.04 -3.60
C TYR A 174 -1.38 -4.50 -2.25
N MET A 175 -2.40 -5.40 -2.23
CA MET A 175 -3.13 -5.78 -1.03
C MET A 175 -2.23 -6.32 0.08
N ASP A 176 -1.23 -7.13 -0.26
CA ASP A 176 -0.24 -7.63 0.70
C ASP A 176 1.14 -7.88 0.09
N HIS A 177 2.16 -7.90 0.93
CA HIS A 177 3.54 -8.26 0.58
C HIS A 177 4.34 -8.59 1.83
N GLU A 178 3.94 -9.63 2.57
CA GLU A 178 4.51 -10.01 3.86
C GLU A 178 4.44 -8.89 4.91
N ILE A 179 5.53 -8.66 5.65
CA ILE A 179 5.59 -7.70 6.75
C ILE A 179 6.58 -6.55 6.47
N PRO A 180 6.32 -5.66 5.48
CA PRO A 180 7.11 -4.45 5.30
C PRO A 180 7.04 -3.54 6.52
N ALA A 181 7.80 -2.44 6.54
CA ALA A 181 7.91 -1.54 7.69
C ALA A 181 6.56 -1.08 8.24
N SER A 182 5.57 -0.81 7.39
CA SER A 182 4.21 -0.42 7.80
C SER A 182 3.47 -1.56 8.52
N THR A 183 3.50 -2.77 7.98
CA THR A 183 2.91 -3.95 8.64
C THR A 183 3.65 -4.27 9.93
N THR A 184 4.98 -4.14 9.96
CA THR A 184 5.77 -4.30 11.20
C THR A 184 5.32 -3.30 12.28
N ALA A 185 5.15 -2.02 11.94
CA ALA A 185 4.68 -0.99 12.87
C ALA A 185 3.27 -1.32 13.40
N ALA A 186 2.37 -1.78 12.53
CA ALA A 186 1.05 -2.25 12.94
C ALA A 186 1.13 -3.45 13.88
N LEU A 187 1.98 -4.43 13.59
CA LEU A 187 2.15 -5.63 14.42
C LEU A 187 2.76 -5.30 15.79
N VAL A 188 3.73 -4.37 15.87
CA VAL A 188 4.24 -3.89 17.15
C VAL A 188 3.10 -3.32 18.01
N THR A 189 2.26 -2.48 17.44
CA THR A 189 1.09 -1.89 18.12
C THR A 189 0.08 -2.99 18.50
N ALA A 190 -0.31 -3.86 17.58
CA ALA A 190 -1.26 -4.94 17.81
C ALA A 190 -0.76 -5.95 18.86
N SER A 191 0.55 -6.21 18.92
CA SER A 191 1.17 -7.13 19.89
C SER A 191 0.98 -6.70 21.34
N THR A 192 0.63 -5.45 21.58
CA THR A 192 0.26 -4.92 22.91
C THR A 192 -1.21 -5.14 23.25
N LEU A 193 -1.98 -5.80 22.37
CA LEU A 193 -3.44 -5.94 22.40
C LEU A 193 -4.17 -4.59 22.22
N SER A 194 -3.53 -3.60 21.61
CA SER A 194 -4.18 -2.39 21.13
C SER A 194 -5.12 -2.74 19.95
N ASP A 195 -6.12 -1.89 19.72
CA ASP A 195 -7.12 -2.12 18.69
C ASP A 195 -6.55 -1.99 17.25
N MET A 196 -7.31 -2.47 16.26
CA MET A 196 -6.90 -2.46 14.85
C MET A 196 -6.77 -1.06 14.26
N LEU A 197 -7.58 -0.09 14.69
CA LEU A 197 -7.53 1.30 14.22
C LEU A 197 -6.25 1.99 14.66
N SER A 198 -5.86 1.82 15.94
CA SER A 198 -4.57 2.28 16.48
C SER A 198 -3.39 1.65 15.74
N SER A 199 -3.50 0.36 15.40
CA SER A 199 -2.48 -0.36 14.63
C SER A 199 -2.37 0.18 13.20
N LEU A 200 -3.48 0.49 12.53
CA LEU A 200 -3.48 1.14 11.21
C LEU A 200 -2.93 2.56 11.26
N SER A 201 -3.22 3.33 12.31
CA SER A 201 -2.60 4.66 12.51
C SER A 201 -1.07 4.54 12.53
N SER A 202 -0.53 3.56 13.26
CA SER A 202 0.92 3.29 13.29
C SER A 202 1.46 2.90 11.91
N ALA A 203 0.72 2.06 11.17
CA ALA A 203 1.09 1.66 9.82
C ALA A 203 1.16 2.84 8.84
N MET A 204 0.18 3.75 8.87
CA MET A 204 0.15 4.94 8.01
C MET A 204 1.36 5.84 8.27
N ASN A 205 1.72 6.05 9.54
CA ASN A 205 2.90 6.83 9.92
C ASN A 205 4.22 6.21 9.44
N ALA A 206 4.33 4.89 9.44
CA ALA A 206 5.51 4.21 8.89
C ALA A 206 5.52 4.25 7.35
N LEU A 207 4.35 4.13 6.71
CA LEU A 207 4.23 4.03 5.26
C LEU A 207 4.54 5.35 4.55
N LYS A 208 4.21 6.50 5.15
CA LYS A 208 4.51 7.82 4.58
C LYS A 208 6.01 8.15 4.50
N GLY A 209 6.85 7.40 5.20
CA GLY A 209 8.29 7.63 5.19
C GLY A 209 8.89 7.48 3.78
N PRO A 210 9.86 8.35 3.38
CA PRO A 210 10.42 8.38 2.02
C PRO A 210 11.14 7.09 1.62
N LEU A 211 11.53 6.25 2.59
CA LEU A 211 12.14 4.96 2.32
C LEU A 211 11.13 3.82 2.16
N HIS A 212 9.82 4.12 2.19
CA HIS A 212 8.77 3.09 2.11
C HIS A 212 7.75 3.39 0.99
N GLY A 213 6.79 4.29 1.19
CA GLY A 213 5.62 4.40 0.30
C GLY A 213 5.75 5.41 -0.86
N GLY A 214 6.73 6.31 -0.83
CA GLY A 214 6.83 7.42 -1.79
C GLY A 214 7.38 7.08 -3.19
N ALA A 215 7.72 5.82 -3.46
CA ALA A 215 8.44 5.46 -4.68
C ALA A 215 7.61 5.62 -5.97
N ALA A 216 6.31 5.32 -5.94
CA ALA A 216 5.44 5.44 -7.11
C ALA A 216 5.23 6.90 -7.54
N GLU A 217 5.07 7.82 -6.57
CA GLU A 217 5.00 9.26 -6.84
C GLU A 217 6.32 9.76 -7.42
N ASN A 218 7.43 9.43 -6.77
CA ASN A 218 8.74 9.89 -7.20
C ASN A 218 9.13 9.36 -8.58
N ALA A 219 8.85 8.09 -8.91
CA ALA A 219 9.09 7.54 -10.24
C ALA A 219 8.26 8.29 -11.31
N PHE A 220 7.01 8.61 -11.02
CA PHE A 220 6.17 9.39 -11.92
C PHE A 220 6.73 10.82 -12.13
N LEU A 221 7.20 11.47 -11.07
CA LEU A 221 7.81 12.80 -11.14
C LEU A 221 9.13 12.78 -11.91
N GLU A 222 9.93 11.71 -11.84
CA GLU A 222 11.12 11.53 -12.70
C GLU A 222 10.73 11.53 -14.19
N PHE A 223 9.64 10.86 -14.59
CA PHE A 223 9.19 10.89 -15.99
C PHE A 223 8.76 12.30 -16.44
N ILE A 224 8.13 13.06 -15.54
CA ILE A 224 7.77 14.46 -15.80
C ILE A 224 9.03 15.32 -15.97
N ASP A 225 10.03 15.15 -15.12
CA ASP A 225 11.31 15.89 -15.16
C ASP A 225 12.09 15.60 -16.44
N ILE A 226 12.19 14.33 -16.84
CA ILE A 226 12.80 13.93 -18.12
C ILE A 226 12.05 14.56 -19.31
N GLY A 227 10.73 14.62 -19.25
CA GLY A 227 9.84 15.36 -20.13
C GLY A 227 9.61 14.75 -21.52
N SER A 228 10.55 13.98 -22.08
CA SER A 228 10.37 13.31 -23.38
C SER A 228 11.31 12.13 -23.59
N PRO A 229 10.96 11.16 -24.48
CA PRO A 229 11.82 10.01 -24.77
C PRO A 229 13.24 10.38 -25.23
N GLU A 230 13.37 11.49 -25.98
CA GLU A 230 14.65 11.96 -26.51
C GLU A 230 15.62 12.39 -25.39
N ASN A 231 15.10 12.86 -24.27
CA ASN A 231 15.88 13.32 -23.12
C ASN A 231 16.34 12.18 -22.20
N VAL A 232 15.77 10.97 -22.36
CA VAL A 232 16.04 9.84 -21.45
C VAL A 232 17.54 9.51 -21.40
N ARG A 233 18.21 9.36 -22.52
CA ARG A 233 19.64 9.00 -22.54
C ARG A 233 20.54 10.05 -21.90
N PRO A 234 20.45 11.35 -22.26
CA PRO A 234 21.22 12.40 -21.58
C PRO A 234 20.95 12.47 -20.08
N TRP A 235 19.67 12.38 -19.68
CA TRP A 235 19.27 12.38 -18.27
C TRP A 235 19.87 11.18 -17.52
N PHE A 236 19.75 9.97 -18.10
CA PHE A 236 20.27 8.73 -17.51
C PHE A 236 21.80 8.78 -17.33
N GLU A 237 22.53 9.29 -18.32
CA GLU A 237 23.99 9.47 -18.25
C GLU A 237 24.38 10.42 -17.13
N GLU A 238 23.68 11.54 -16.98
CA GLU A 238 23.98 12.54 -15.96
C GLU A 238 23.65 12.03 -14.56
N HIS A 239 22.42 11.58 -14.34
CA HIS A 239 21.92 11.24 -13.00
C HIS A 239 22.39 9.86 -12.54
N ILE A 240 22.29 8.84 -13.38
CA ILE A 240 22.52 7.45 -12.97
C ILE A 240 23.97 7.05 -13.13
N ILE A 241 24.61 7.42 -14.25
CA ILE A 241 25.98 6.97 -14.54
C ILE A 241 27.01 7.88 -13.86
N LYS A 242 26.94 9.20 -14.05
CA LYS A 242 27.93 10.14 -13.50
C LYS A 242 27.69 10.42 -12.01
N ASN A 243 26.47 10.84 -11.67
CA ASN A 243 26.14 11.24 -10.29
C ASN A 243 25.89 10.03 -9.38
N LYS A 244 25.71 8.83 -9.94
CA LYS A 244 25.40 7.58 -9.20
C LYS A 244 24.14 7.68 -8.35
N GLU A 245 23.19 8.47 -8.81
CA GLU A 245 21.87 8.55 -8.19
C GLU A 245 21.12 7.23 -8.34
N ARG A 246 20.16 6.99 -7.45
CA ARG A 246 19.36 5.79 -7.50
C ARG A 246 18.18 5.99 -8.45
N LEU A 247 18.04 5.14 -9.47
CA LEU A 247 16.85 5.14 -10.32
C LEU A 247 15.66 4.65 -9.53
N ILE A 248 14.64 5.49 -9.38
CA ILE A 248 13.43 5.15 -8.65
C ILE A 248 12.58 4.17 -9.46
N GLY A 249 11.87 3.28 -8.78
CA GLY A 249 11.12 2.22 -9.46
C GLY A 249 11.97 1.06 -9.98
N PHE A 250 13.30 1.05 -9.75
CA PHE A 250 14.19 -0.05 -10.09
C PHE A 250 14.83 -0.69 -8.85
N GLY A 251 14.98 -2.00 -8.91
CA GLY A 251 15.48 -2.83 -7.80
C GLY A 251 14.40 -3.15 -6.79
N HIS A 252 14.59 -4.23 -6.06
CA HIS A 252 13.68 -4.69 -5.03
C HIS A 252 14.45 -5.31 -3.86
N ARG A 253 13.96 -5.11 -2.63
CA ARG A 253 14.60 -5.67 -1.43
C ARG A 253 14.51 -7.21 -1.39
N VAL A 254 13.42 -7.77 -1.93
CA VAL A 254 13.12 -9.20 -1.92
C VAL A 254 13.43 -9.86 -3.26
N TYR A 255 12.87 -9.35 -4.37
CA TYR A 255 13.06 -9.98 -5.68
C TYR A 255 14.46 -9.78 -6.24
N ARG A 256 15.07 -10.86 -6.71
CA ARG A 256 16.34 -10.90 -7.46
C ARG A 256 16.12 -11.12 -8.95
N THR A 257 14.88 -11.19 -9.36
CA THR A 257 14.36 -11.25 -10.72
C THR A 257 13.19 -10.27 -10.84
N TYR A 258 12.38 -10.38 -11.90
CA TYR A 258 11.20 -9.53 -12.07
C TYR A 258 10.19 -9.72 -10.94
N ASP A 259 9.67 -8.60 -10.44
CA ASP A 259 8.49 -8.60 -9.57
C ASP A 259 7.29 -9.15 -10.36
N PRO A 260 6.60 -10.21 -9.92
CA PRO A 260 5.51 -10.84 -10.69
C PRO A 260 4.34 -9.89 -10.97
N ARG A 261 4.22 -8.80 -10.23
CA ARG A 261 3.14 -7.81 -10.36
C ARG A 261 3.39 -6.79 -11.47
N ILE A 262 4.66 -6.54 -11.84
CA ILE A 262 5.06 -5.47 -12.75
C ILE A 262 4.41 -5.61 -14.14
N LYS A 263 4.32 -6.85 -14.63
CA LYS A 263 3.72 -7.13 -15.94
C LYS A 263 2.29 -6.59 -16.04
N LYS A 264 1.49 -6.80 -14.99
CA LYS A 264 0.10 -6.34 -14.96
C LYS A 264 0.00 -4.83 -14.85
N PHE A 265 0.81 -4.18 -14.02
CA PHE A 265 0.86 -2.72 -13.95
C PHE A 265 1.24 -2.10 -15.31
N ARG A 266 2.26 -2.64 -15.97
CA ARG A 266 2.67 -2.20 -17.31
C ARG A 266 1.55 -2.38 -18.34
N GLU A 267 0.91 -3.56 -18.37
CA GLU A 267 -0.24 -3.85 -19.24
C GLU A 267 -1.38 -2.85 -19.05
N LEU A 268 -1.75 -2.56 -17.80
CA LEU A 268 -2.83 -1.64 -17.46
C LEU A 268 -2.47 -0.18 -17.82
N SER A 269 -1.22 0.24 -17.60
CA SER A 269 -0.76 1.58 -17.99
C SER A 269 -0.82 1.77 -19.50
N LEU A 270 -0.37 0.79 -20.26
CA LEU A 270 -0.49 0.80 -21.73
C LEU A 270 -1.95 0.81 -22.19
N LEU A 271 -2.79 -0.01 -21.55
CA LEU A 271 -4.20 -0.13 -21.90
C LEU A 271 -4.97 1.17 -21.67
N LEU A 272 -4.70 1.89 -20.57
CA LEU A 272 -5.47 3.09 -20.19
C LEU A 272 -4.92 4.38 -20.78
N CYS A 273 -3.67 4.40 -21.22
CA CYS A 273 -3.00 5.60 -21.70
C CYS A 273 -3.84 6.36 -22.74
N ASP A 274 -4.12 7.61 -22.46
CA ASP A 274 -4.76 8.54 -23.39
C ASP A 274 -3.70 9.40 -24.12
N GLU A 275 -4.11 10.09 -25.21
CA GLU A 275 -3.20 10.91 -26.03
C GLU A 275 -2.49 12.02 -25.23
N ARG A 276 -3.08 12.50 -24.13
CA ARG A 276 -2.49 13.57 -23.29
C ARG A 276 -1.29 13.06 -22.49
N ASN A 277 -1.35 11.81 -22.07
CA ASN A 277 -0.33 11.19 -21.21
C ASN A 277 0.66 10.32 -22.01
N LYS A 278 0.42 10.17 -23.34
CA LYS A 278 1.24 9.32 -24.20
C LYS A 278 2.73 9.66 -24.10
N ARG A 279 3.07 10.95 -24.08
CA ARG A 279 4.47 11.39 -23.99
C ARG A 279 5.14 10.92 -22.69
N ILE A 280 4.41 10.95 -21.57
CA ILE A 280 4.93 10.50 -20.28
C ILE A 280 5.15 8.98 -20.30
N LEU A 281 4.18 8.24 -20.83
CA LEU A 281 4.30 6.79 -21.00
C LEU A 281 5.46 6.41 -21.92
N ASP A 282 5.61 7.08 -23.08
CA ASP A 282 6.69 6.82 -24.03
C ASP A 282 8.06 7.13 -23.39
N THR A 283 8.15 8.18 -22.55
CA THR A 283 9.34 8.50 -21.76
C THR A 283 9.66 7.37 -20.76
N ALA A 284 8.68 6.87 -20.05
CA ALA A 284 8.86 5.74 -19.11
C ALA A 284 9.31 4.46 -19.85
N LEU A 285 8.74 4.17 -21.00
CA LEU A 285 9.11 2.99 -21.81
C LEU A 285 10.55 3.09 -22.35
N GLU A 286 10.99 4.25 -22.81
CA GLU A 286 12.39 4.44 -23.23
C GLU A 286 13.33 4.37 -22.01
N LEU A 287 12.94 4.92 -20.84
CA LEU A 287 13.72 4.81 -19.61
C LEU A 287 13.82 3.34 -19.14
N GLU A 288 12.72 2.57 -19.18
CA GLU A 288 12.73 1.13 -18.90
C GLU A 288 13.77 0.42 -19.78
N LYS A 289 13.75 0.68 -21.07
CA LYS A 289 14.65 0.06 -22.05
C LYS A 289 16.13 0.42 -21.79
N VAL A 290 16.44 1.69 -21.60
CA VAL A 290 17.81 2.16 -21.32
C VAL A 290 18.32 1.58 -20.00
N ALA A 291 17.48 1.58 -18.97
CA ALA A 291 17.85 1.06 -17.66
C ALA A 291 18.04 -0.45 -17.66
N LEU A 292 17.18 -1.22 -18.34
CA LEU A 292 17.32 -2.67 -18.46
C LEU A 292 18.62 -3.06 -19.18
N ASP A 293 19.02 -2.32 -20.23
CA ASP A 293 20.28 -2.55 -20.93
C ASP A 293 21.47 -2.28 -20.00
N TYR A 294 21.47 -1.16 -19.29
CA TYR A 294 22.55 -0.78 -18.36
C TYR A 294 22.67 -1.70 -17.15
N PHE A 295 21.53 -2.13 -16.57
CA PHE A 295 21.51 -2.96 -15.37
C PHE A 295 21.50 -4.49 -15.64
N LYS A 296 21.58 -4.89 -16.90
CA LYS A 296 21.50 -6.31 -17.32
C LYS A 296 22.40 -7.25 -16.51
N GLU A 297 23.66 -6.90 -16.37
CA GLU A 297 24.63 -7.72 -15.63
C GLU A 297 24.40 -7.68 -14.11
N LYS A 298 23.85 -6.57 -13.59
CA LYS A 298 23.55 -6.39 -12.17
C LYS A 298 22.23 -7.05 -11.76
N ARG A 299 21.43 -7.54 -12.72
CA ARG A 299 20.10 -8.15 -12.51
C ARG A 299 19.16 -7.25 -11.71
N ILE A 300 19.16 -5.94 -12.01
CA ILE A 300 18.26 -4.97 -11.41
C ILE A 300 17.11 -4.73 -12.39
N TYR A 301 15.89 -4.97 -11.93
CA TYR A 301 14.67 -4.92 -12.73
C TYR A 301 13.72 -3.85 -12.20
N PRO A 302 12.76 -3.36 -13.03
CA PRO A 302 11.72 -2.47 -12.55
C PRO A 302 10.82 -3.20 -11.53
N ASN A 303 10.37 -2.47 -10.54
CA ASN A 303 9.38 -2.90 -9.56
C ASN A 303 8.01 -2.25 -9.83
N THR A 304 7.01 -2.54 -8.99
CA THR A 304 5.64 -2.05 -9.17
C THR A 304 5.54 -0.53 -9.25
N ASP A 305 6.42 0.20 -8.55
CA ASP A 305 6.35 1.66 -8.44
C ASP A 305 6.66 2.35 -9.77
N PHE A 306 7.40 1.68 -10.67
CA PHE A 306 7.76 2.21 -11.98
C PHE A 306 6.53 2.46 -12.89
N PHE A 307 5.51 1.59 -12.84
CA PHE A 307 4.32 1.74 -13.69
C PHE A 307 3.06 2.15 -12.93
N SER A 308 3.01 1.96 -11.62
CA SER A 308 1.78 2.24 -10.86
C SER A 308 1.39 3.72 -10.86
N GLY A 309 2.38 4.63 -10.79
CA GLY A 309 2.13 6.07 -10.88
C GLY A 309 1.51 6.47 -12.22
N LEU A 310 1.96 5.89 -13.33
CA LEU A 310 1.35 6.09 -14.65
C LEU A 310 -0.10 5.63 -14.66
N LEU A 311 -0.38 4.43 -14.13
CA LEU A 311 -1.72 3.90 -14.04
C LEU A 311 -2.64 4.81 -13.20
N PHE A 312 -2.19 5.24 -12.03
CA PHE A 312 -2.99 6.08 -11.14
C PHE A 312 -3.27 7.47 -11.75
N ASN A 313 -2.32 8.02 -12.50
CA ASN A 313 -2.52 9.25 -13.25
C ASN A 313 -3.60 9.09 -14.34
N GLU A 314 -3.62 7.98 -15.09
CA GLU A 314 -4.66 7.67 -16.08
C GLU A 314 -6.05 7.53 -15.44
N LEU A 315 -6.11 7.03 -14.20
CA LEU A 315 -7.32 6.94 -13.41
C LEU A 315 -7.77 8.30 -12.83
N GLY A 316 -7.01 9.37 -13.07
CA GLY A 316 -7.34 10.74 -12.71
C GLY A 316 -6.97 11.12 -11.28
N PHE A 317 -6.17 10.31 -10.60
CA PHE A 317 -5.61 10.70 -9.31
C PHE A 317 -4.40 11.60 -9.50
N GLU A 318 -4.26 12.59 -8.62
CA GLU A 318 -3.09 13.46 -8.56
C GLU A 318 -1.89 12.71 -7.93
N HIS A 319 -0.67 13.03 -8.36
CA HIS A 319 0.54 12.32 -7.92
C HIS A 319 0.71 12.26 -6.39
N TRP A 320 0.35 13.32 -5.66
CA TRP A 320 0.41 13.39 -4.19
C TRP A 320 -0.52 12.38 -3.49
N PHE A 321 -1.44 11.73 -4.24
CA PHE A 321 -2.35 10.71 -3.69
C PHE A 321 -1.92 9.26 -4.00
N PHE A 322 -0.88 9.04 -4.82
CA PHE A 322 -0.47 7.68 -5.22
C PHE A 322 -0.08 6.80 -4.03
N THR A 323 0.68 7.36 -3.08
CA THR A 323 1.01 6.65 -1.83
C THR A 323 -0.23 6.31 -1.00
N SER A 324 -1.28 7.14 -1.06
CA SER A 324 -2.55 6.87 -0.39
C SER A 324 -3.31 5.71 -1.01
N LEU A 325 -3.28 5.56 -2.33
CA LEU A 325 -3.87 4.41 -3.03
C LEU A 325 -3.15 3.11 -2.67
N PHE A 326 -1.82 3.16 -2.60
CA PHE A 326 -1.02 2.05 -2.11
C PHE A 326 -1.38 1.68 -0.66
N ALA A 327 -1.48 2.68 0.23
CA ALA A 327 -1.83 2.50 1.63
C ALA A 327 -3.23 1.88 1.79
N LEU A 328 -4.24 2.43 1.09
CA LEU A 328 -5.60 1.92 1.11
C LEU A 328 -5.65 0.45 0.66
N SER A 329 -4.94 0.12 -0.41
CA SER A 329 -4.85 -1.26 -0.90
C SER A 329 -4.27 -2.19 0.17
N ARG A 330 -3.24 -1.74 0.89
CA ARG A 330 -2.50 -2.50 1.90
C ARG A 330 -3.26 -2.70 3.23
N VAL A 331 -4.28 -1.90 3.52
CA VAL A 331 -5.10 -2.01 4.75
C VAL A 331 -5.58 -3.43 4.98
N THR A 332 -6.10 -4.09 3.95
CA THR A 332 -6.61 -5.48 4.04
C THR A 332 -5.52 -6.46 4.49
N GLY A 333 -4.34 -6.42 3.87
CA GLY A 333 -3.21 -7.26 4.24
C GLY A 333 -2.73 -7.00 5.67
N ILE A 334 -2.63 -5.71 6.07
CA ILE A 334 -2.27 -5.33 7.44
C ILE A 334 -3.27 -5.91 8.45
N LEU A 335 -4.57 -5.78 8.19
CA LEU A 335 -5.62 -6.33 9.07
C LEU A 335 -5.53 -7.85 9.16
N ALA A 336 -5.31 -8.53 8.03
CA ALA A 336 -5.12 -9.98 8.01
C ALA A 336 -3.90 -10.41 8.85
N HIS A 337 -2.78 -9.70 8.73
CA HIS A 337 -1.58 -9.96 9.55
C HIS A 337 -1.80 -9.71 11.04
N ILE A 338 -2.54 -8.66 11.41
CA ILE A 338 -2.90 -8.37 12.81
C ILE A 338 -3.75 -9.49 13.38
N ILE A 339 -4.78 -9.93 12.65
CA ILE A 339 -5.66 -11.02 13.07
C ILE A 339 -4.85 -12.29 13.26
N GLU A 340 -4.08 -12.70 12.25
CA GLU A 340 -3.28 -13.92 12.29
C GLU A 340 -2.27 -13.89 13.46
N TYR A 341 -1.60 -12.75 13.69
CA TYR A 341 -0.64 -12.61 14.78
C TYR A 341 -1.29 -12.77 16.14
N ASN A 342 -2.38 -12.08 16.39
CA ASN A 342 -3.06 -12.10 17.69
C ASN A 342 -3.82 -13.40 17.94
N GLU A 343 -4.23 -14.14 16.89
CA GLU A 343 -4.85 -15.46 17.04
C GLU A 343 -3.81 -16.57 17.34
N ASN A 344 -2.60 -16.47 16.77
CA ASN A 344 -1.63 -17.56 16.79
C ASN A 344 -0.43 -17.33 17.75
N GLU A 345 0.11 -16.10 17.79
CA GLU A 345 1.39 -15.83 18.46
C GLU A 345 1.21 -15.15 19.83
N GLN A 346 0.37 -14.15 19.93
CA GLN A 346 0.01 -13.37 21.15
C GLN A 346 1.20 -12.93 22.00
N ARG A 347 2.35 -12.62 21.40
CA ARG A 347 3.54 -12.19 22.12
C ARG A 347 3.83 -10.72 21.85
N LEU A 348 4.20 -9.99 22.91
CA LEU A 348 4.68 -8.61 22.77
C LEU A 348 5.97 -8.57 21.93
N ILE A 349 5.94 -7.84 20.82
CA ILE A 349 7.12 -7.56 19.98
C ILE A 349 7.97 -6.51 20.68
N ARG A 350 9.10 -6.94 21.28
CA ARG A 350 10.01 -6.09 22.05
C ARG A 350 11.47 -6.49 21.79
N PRO A 351 12.10 -5.95 20.73
CA PRO A 351 13.52 -6.18 20.49
C PRO A 351 14.39 -5.60 21.60
N ARG A 352 15.66 -6.01 21.64
CA ARG A 352 16.67 -5.54 22.62
C ARG A 352 17.70 -4.67 21.91
N ALA A 353 18.37 -3.82 22.69
CA ALA A 353 19.52 -3.03 22.25
C ALA A 353 20.80 -3.52 22.93
N ILE A 354 21.92 -3.36 22.25
CA ILE A 354 23.25 -3.52 22.83
C ILE A 354 23.69 -2.13 23.32
N TYR A 355 23.90 -2.01 24.62
CA TYR A 355 24.40 -0.76 25.19
C TYR A 355 25.90 -0.59 24.88
N ASN A 356 26.24 0.53 24.27
CA ASN A 356 27.62 0.91 23.93
C ASN A 356 28.05 2.26 24.52
N GLY A 357 27.31 2.75 25.52
CA GLY A 357 27.63 3.98 26.23
C GLY A 357 28.63 3.77 27.39
N ILE A 358 28.77 4.78 28.24
CA ILE A 358 29.63 4.72 29.43
C ILE A 358 28.99 3.79 30.44
N ASN A 359 29.75 2.82 30.94
CA ASN A 359 29.24 1.75 31.83
C ASN A 359 28.67 2.29 33.16
N GLU A 360 29.38 3.22 33.79
CA GLU A 360 28.98 3.76 35.08
C GLU A 360 29.42 5.21 35.25
N ARG A 361 28.57 6.03 35.82
CA ARG A 361 28.87 7.41 36.24
C ARG A 361 28.27 7.67 37.60
N PHE A 362 29.02 8.38 38.45
CA PHE A 362 28.54 8.83 39.76
C PHE A 362 28.11 10.28 39.68
N ILE A 363 27.02 10.62 40.37
CA ILE A 363 26.57 12.00 40.51
C ILE A 363 27.28 12.57 41.74
N GLU A 364 28.24 13.44 41.49
CA GLU A 364 28.82 14.26 42.57
C GLU A 364 27.87 15.44 42.80
N LYS A 365 27.38 15.58 44.08
CA LYS A 365 26.53 16.70 44.50
C LYS A 365 27.37 17.81 45.08
#